data_b90850a34dfd73986b958ae241211683
#
_entry.id   b90850a34dfd73986b958ae241211683
#
_cell.length_a   1.000
_cell.length_b   1.000
_cell.length_c   1.000
_cell.angle_alpha   90.00
_cell.angle_beta   90.00
_cell.angle_gamma   90.00
#
_symmetry.space_group_name_H-M   'P 1'
#
loop_
_entity.id
_entity.type
_entity.pdbx_description
1 polymer ?
#
loop_
_entity_poly.entity_id
_entity_poly.type
_entity_poly.pdbx_seq_one_letter_code
_entity_poly.pdbx_strand_id
1 'polypeptide(L)'
;MLAAGTVLAIVALGVPYAAQADSAAPAAPVASAAVPEALMSGLAQHAARVEEMKKRGAFTLAGLLEALNGDGRPTERKEVVLRSTPTRVPMDRDIKVIRYIEDGKDKTFDAQVRATERRVKRLGDPDKQAEERKKDLRLPFLATEQPRYVFGVLERDAARPSRVRIGFTPKVPAENAIKGSAWVDEGEREVLSLGFSFSKNPTFVDHVEVKVTFGLPTELGRAPSQLSFDGRGGFLFIRKHYRGSATITEPSVVF
;
A
#
# COMPACT_ATOMS: atom_id res chain seq x y z
N MET A 1 -0.73 7.62 1.39
CA MET A 1 0.53 7.42 0.66
C MET A 1 1.49 6.47 1.32
N LEU A 2 1.40 6.23 2.63
CA LEU A 2 2.35 5.37 3.32
C LEU A 2 2.26 3.91 2.91
N ALA A 3 1.08 3.32 2.78
CA ALA A 3 0.98 1.92 2.38
C ALA A 3 1.35 1.71 0.90
N ALA A 4 0.88 2.56 0.00
CA ALA A 4 1.15 2.41 -1.44
C ALA A 4 2.44 3.11 -1.88
N GLY A 5 2.74 4.30 -1.37
CA GLY A 5 3.97 5.02 -1.72
C GLY A 5 5.23 4.38 -1.12
N THR A 6 5.13 3.73 0.04
CA THR A 6 6.29 3.04 0.64
C THR A 6 6.49 1.66 0.01
N VAL A 7 5.43 0.95 -0.36
CA VAL A 7 5.53 -0.27 -1.17
C VAL A 7 6.08 0.05 -2.56
N LEU A 8 5.58 1.12 -3.19
CA LEU A 8 6.12 1.57 -4.49
C LEU A 8 7.55 2.09 -4.34
N ALA A 9 7.94 2.72 -3.22
CA ALA A 9 9.31 3.15 -2.98
C ALA A 9 10.27 1.98 -2.76
N ILE A 10 9.84 0.89 -2.14
CA ILE A 10 10.64 -0.35 -2.05
C ILE A 10 10.77 -0.98 -3.44
N VAL A 11 9.71 -0.96 -4.26
CA VAL A 11 9.71 -1.45 -5.64
C VAL A 11 10.48 -0.51 -6.59
N ALA A 12 10.37 0.81 -6.39
CA ALA A 12 11.07 1.82 -7.22
C ALA A 12 12.60 1.84 -7.05
N LEU A 13 13.14 1.12 -6.06
CA LEU A 13 14.58 0.99 -5.86
C LEU A 13 15.29 0.15 -6.93
N GLY A 14 14.58 -0.44 -7.91
CA GLY A 14 15.26 -1.30 -8.86
C GLY A 14 14.52 -1.78 -10.10
N VAL A 15 13.40 -1.21 -10.52
CA VAL A 15 12.68 -1.73 -11.70
C VAL A 15 12.76 -0.74 -12.87
N PRO A 16 13.38 -1.09 -14.01
CA PRO A 16 13.20 -0.34 -15.26
C PRO A 16 11.78 -0.56 -15.81
N TYR A 17 11.19 0.50 -16.24
CA TYR A 17 9.82 0.61 -16.74
C TYR A 17 9.70 0.02 -18.15
N ALA A 18 8.84 -0.98 -18.41
CA ALA A 18 8.54 -1.47 -19.76
C ALA A 18 7.32 -2.44 -19.94
N ALA A 19 6.64 -2.38 -21.08
CA ALA A 19 5.27 -2.61 -21.55
C ALA A 19 4.62 -4.02 -21.60
N GLN A 20 3.38 -3.99 -21.41
CA GLN A 20 2.12 -4.66 -21.84
C GLN A 20 2.08 -6.17 -22.16
N ALA A 21 1.15 -6.90 -21.49
CA ALA A 21 0.38 -8.01 -22.04
C ALA A 21 -0.89 -8.26 -21.19
N ASP A 22 -1.99 -8.56 -21.86
CA ASP A 22 -3.31 -8.89 -21.31
C ASP A 22 -3.29 -10.19 -20.51
N SER A 23 -3.82 -10.16 -19.30
CA SER A 23 -4.16 -11.38 -18.55
C SER A 23 -5.49 -11.18 -17.83
N ALA A 24 -6.41 -12.11 -18.04
CA ALA A 24 -7.74 -12.10 -17.45
C ALA A 24 -7.68 -12.11 -15.90
N ALA A 25 -8.26 -11.11 -15.28
CA ALA A 25 -8.40 -11.03 -13.84
C ALA A 25 -9.41 -12.07 -13.32
N PRO A 26 -9.21 -12.68 -12.13
CA PRO A 26 -10.23 -13.52 -11.51
C PRO A 26 -11.51 -12.71 -11.27
N ALA A 27 -12.66 -13.33 -11.56
CA ALA A 27 -13.98 -12.73 -11.39
C ALA A 27 -14.14 -12.21 -9.94
N ALA A 28 -14.64 -10.99 -9.81
CA ALA A 28 -14.94 -10.42 -8.49
C ALA A 28 -15.98 -11.32 -7.78
N PRO A 29 -15.79 -11.65 -6.49
CA PRO A 29 -16.75 -12.44 -5.75
C PRO A 29 -18.10 -11.70 -5.72
N VAL A 30 -19.18 -12.44 -5.98
CA VAL A 30 -20.55 -11.90 -6.00
C VAL A 30 -20.91 -11.51 -4.57
N ALA A 31 -21.17 -10.23 -4.31
CA ALA A 31 -21.61 -9.74 -3.02
C ALA A 31 -23.00 -10.31 -2.66
N SER A 32 -23.16 -10.87 -1.46
CA SER A 32 -24.39 -11.51 -1.02
C SER A 32 -25.41 -10.53 -0.42
N ALA A 33 -24.98 -9.37 0.07
CA ALA A 33 -25.83 -8.34 0.68
C ALA A 33 -25.22 -6.95 0.57
N ALA A 34 -26.06 -5.93 0.65
CA ALA A 34 -25.64 -4.54 0.73
C ALA A 34 -24.94 -4.26 2.09
N VAL A 35 -23.94 -3.40 2.09
CA VAL A 35 -23.27 -2.96 3.32
C VAL A 35 -24.14 -1.91 4.02
N PRO A 36 -24.42 -2.02 5.33
CA PRO A 36 -25.19 -1.02 6.06
C PRO A 36 -24.56 0.38 6.00
N GLU A 37 -25.39 1.41 5.80
CA GLU A 37 -24.94 2.80 5.68
C GLU A 37 -24.19 3.28 6.94
N ALA A 38 -24.66 2.91 8.13
CA ALA A 38 -24.01 3.24 9.39
C ALA A 38 -22.58 2.67 9.51
N LEU A 39 -22.36 1.46 8.94
CA LEU A 39 -21.03 0.87 8.87
C LEU A 39 -20.16 1.62 7.88
N MET A 40 -20.67 1.95 6.69
CA MET A 40 -19.94 2.72 5.67
C MET A 40 -19.54 4.10 6.17
N SER A 41 -20.39 4.79 6.93
CA SER A 41 -20.07 6.06 7.58
C SER A 41 -18.93 5.92 8.61
N GLY A 42 -18.95 4.88 9.44
CA GLY A 42 -17.87 4.60 10.40
C GLY A 42 -16.56 4.26 9.71
N LEU A 43 -16.59 3.45 8.65
CA LEU A 43 -15.40 3.13 7.83
C LEU A 43 -14.83 4.36 7.14
N ALA A 44 -15.68 5.34 6.76
CA ALA A 44 -15.21 6.62 6.22
C ALA A 44 -14.41 7.42 7.26
N GLN A 45 -14.88 7.44 8.51
CA GLN A 45 -14.16 8.09 9.61
C GLN A 45 -12.81 7.39 9.89
N HIS A 46 -12.80 6.05 9.91
CA HIS A 46 -11.54 5.30 10.05
C HIS A 46 -10.57 5.61 8.90
N ALA A 47 -11.03 5.60 7.65
CA ALA A 47 -10.22 5.92 6.49
C ALA A 47 -9.67 7.36 6.56
N ALA A 48 -10.44 8.33 7.04
CA ALA A 48 -9.98 9.70 7.25
C ALA A 48 -8.87 9.78 8.32
N ARG A 49 -9.00 9.02 9.43
CA ARG A 49 -7.93 8.91 10.44
C ARG A 49 -6.64 8.30 9.87
N VAL A 50 -6.76 7.28 9.02
CA VAL A 50 -5.61 6.68 8.32
C VAL A 50 -4.94 7.70 7.39
N GLU A 51 -5.72 8.52 6.67
CA GLU A 51 -5.16 9.62 5.84
C GLU A 51 -4.46 10.68 6.70
N GLU A 52 -5.02 11.03 7.85
CA GLU A 52 -4.38 11.96 8.78
C GLU A 52 -3.07 11.39 9.34
N MET A 53 -3.05 10.09 9.66
CA MET A 53 -1.84 9.41 10.10
C MET A 53 -0.75 9.37 9.02
N LYS A 54 -1.12 9.26 7.74
CA LYS A 54 -0.16 9.40 6.64
C LYS A 54 0.53 10.77 6.64
N LYS A 55 -0.19 11.82 7.01
CA LYS A 55 0.34 13.19 7.05
C LYS A 55 1.21 13.43 8.27
N ARG A 56 0.75 12.97 9.44
CA ARG A 56 1.31 13.32 10.75
C ARG A 56 2.05 12.19 11.47
N GLY A 57 1.89 10.96 11.02
CA GLY A 57 2.50 9.80 11.68
C GLY A 57 3.98 9.66 11.33
N ALA A 58 4.83 9.54 12.34
CA ALA A 58 6.18 9.02 12.21
C ALA A 58 6.18 7.53 12.60
N PHE A 59 7.02 6.72 11.96
CA PHE A 59 7.08 5.28 12.21
C PHE A 59 8.42 4.69 11.75
N THR A 60 8.77 3.56 12.33
CA THR A 60 9.86 2.71 11.88
C THR A 60 9.28 1.60 10.98
N LEU A 61 9.92 1.35 9.85
CA LEU A 61 9.56 0.28 8.92
C LEU A 61 10.74 -0.68 8.81
N ALA A 62 10.48 -1.96 9.05
CA ALA A 62 11.39 -3.05 8.75
C ALA A 62 10.82 -3.86 7.58
N GLY A 63 11.54 -3.92 6.45
CA GLY A 63 11.06 -4.53 5.22
C GLY A 63 12.04 -5.51 4.60
N LEU A 64 11.46 -6.46 3.88
CA LEU A 64 12.16 -7.43 3.04
C LEU A 64 11.59 -7.33 1.62
N LEU A 65 12.46 -7.29 0.62
CA LEU A 65 12.11 -7.39 -0.79
C LEU A 65 12.95 -8.49 -1.43
N GLU A 66 12.30 -9.38 -2.17
CA GLU A 66 12.93 -10.46 -2.91
C GLU A 66 12.53 -10.37 -4.40
N ALA A 67 13.51 -10.48 -5.30
CA ALA A 67 13.26 -10.82 -6.69
C ALA A 67 13.29 -12.34 -6.82
N LEU A 68 12.32 -12.91 -7.55
CA LEU A 68 12.17 -14.35 -7.71
C LEU A 68 12.44 -14.75 -9.16
N ASN A 69 13.01 -15.94 -9.36
CA ASN A 69 13.11 -16.56 -10.68
C ASN A 69 11.80 -17.27 -11.08
N GLY A 70 11.79 -17.93 -12.25
CA GLY A 70 10.64 -18.68 -12.74
C GLY A 70 10.17 -19.81 -11.83
N ASP A 71 11.04 -20.35 -11.00
CA ASP A 71 10.74 -21.42 -10.04
C ASP A 71 10.31 -20.87 -8.66
N GLY A 72 10.18 -19.54 -8.52
CA GLY A 72 9.81 -18.88 -7.27
C GLY A 72 10.94 -18.80 -6.23
N ARG A 73 12.19 -19.06 -6.61
CA ARG A 73 13.36 -18.96 -5.73
C ARG A 73 13.92 -17.54 -5.74
N PRO A 74 14.30 -16.99 -4.58
CA PRO A 74 14.93 -15.67 -4.51
C PRO A 74 16.24 -15.62 -5.30
N THR A 75 16.40 -14.60 -6.13
CA THR A 75 17.62 -14.28 -6.89
C THR A 75 18.29 -13.00 -6.41
N GLU A 76 17.52 -12.10 -5.82
CA GLU A 76 18.00 -10.89 -5.15
C GLU A 76 17.25 -10.75 -3.84
N ARG A 77 17.92 -10.26 -2.79
CA ARG A 77 17.33 -10.03 -1.48
C ARG A 77 17.76 -8.69 -0.92
N LYS A 78 16.79 -7.87 -0.53
CA LYS A 78 17.03 -6.55 0.06
C LYS A 78 16.28 -6.45 1.39
N GLU A 79 17.01 -6.14 2.46
CA GLU A 79 16.46 -5.88 3.78
C GLU A 79 16.64 -4.40 4.10
N VAL A 80 15.62 -3.76 4.62
CA VAL A 80 15.65 -2.36 5.00
C VAL A 80 15.04 -2.14 6.37
N VAL A 81 15.68 -1.32 7.18
CA VAL A 81 15.09 -0.70 8.36
C VAL A 81 15.23 0.81 8.19
N LEU A 82 14.13 1.53 8.25
CA LEU A 82 14.12 2.97 8.12
C LEU A 82 13.17 3.63 9.11
N ARG A 83 13.48 4.84 9.52
CA ARG A 83 12.58 5.75 10.21
C ARG A 83 12.02 6.77 9.22
N SER A 84 10.73 6.94 9.18
CA SER A 84 10.04 7.91 8.33
C SER A 84 9.35 8.93 9.23
N THR A 85 9.69 10.20 9.10
CA THR A 85 9.15 11.29 9.90
C THR A 85 8.56 12.35 8.96
N PRO A 86 7.33 12.82 9.17
CA PRO A 86 6.77 13.92 8.39
C PRO A 86 7.56 15.20 8.68
N THR A 87 7.65 16.09 7.68
CA THR A 87 8.25 17.41 7.84
C THR A 87 7.16 18.49 7.86
N ARG A 88 7.55 19.74 8.06
CA ARG A 88 6.61 20.88 7.94
C ARG A 88 6.19 21.16 6.50
N VAL A 89 6.93 20.65 5.52
CA VAL A 89 6.54 20.77 4.11
C VAL A 89 5.44 19.73 3.82
N PRO A 90 4.29 20.14 3.31
CA PRO A 90 3.18 19.23 3.03
C PRO A 90 3.62 18.06 2.15
N MET A 91 3.27 16.84 2.56
CA MET A 91 3.59 15.58 1.87
C MET A 91 5.09 15.23 1.81
N ASP A 92 5.97 16.02 2.39
CA ASP A 92 7.38 15.66 2.49
C ASP A 92 7.64 14.85 3.77
N ARG A 93 8.57 13.93 3.66
CA ARG A 93 9.01 13.06 4.74
C ARG A 93 10.53 12.98 4.77
N ASP A 94 11.07 13.08 5.97
CA ASP A 94 12.46 12.76 6.22
C ASP A 94 12.60 11.25 6.40
N ILE A 95 13.50 10.63 5.63
CA ILE A 95 13.78 9.20 5.66
C ILE A 95 15.18 8.97 6.18
N LYS A 96 15.28 8.44 7.38
CA LYS A 96 16.54 7.98 7.95
C LYS A 96 16.66 6.48 7.73
N VAL A 97 17.61 6.06 6.89
CA VAL A 97 17.95 4.64 6.70
C VAL A 97 18.79 4.19 7.89
N ILE A 98 18.25 3.26 8.68
CA ILE A 98 18.92 2.71 9.86
C ILE A 98 19.80 1.53 9.44
N ARG A 99 19.29 0.69 8.53
CA ARG A 99 19.99 -0.47 7.99
C ARG A 99 19.51 -0.77 6.58
N TYR A 100 20.42 -1.10 5.68
CA TYR A 100 20.10 -1.60 4.35
C TYR A 100 21.11 -2.67 3.93
N ILE A 101 20.62 -3.90 3.74
CA ILE A 101 21.41 -5.03 3.29
C ILE A 101 20.92 -5.45 1.91
N GLU A 102 21.80 -5.59 0.95
CA GLU A 102 21.53 -6.08 -0.40
C GLU A 102 22.41 -7.29 -0.68
N ASP A 103 21.78 -8.45 -0.86
CA ASP A 103 22.45 -9.74 -1.10
C ASP A 103 23.56 -10.03 -0.05
N GLY A 104 23.24 -9.80 1.22
CA GLY A 104 24.13 -10.01 2.35
C GLY A 104 25.18 -8.91 2.57
N LYS A 105 25.26 -7.89 1.72
CA LYS A 105 26.22 -6.79 1.84
C LYS A 105 25.56 -5.56 2.47
N ASP A 106 26.20 -4.98 3.48
CA ASP A 106 25.77 -3.71 4.05
C ASP A 106 26.01 -2.56 3.06
N LYS A 107 24.93 -1.88 2.69
CA LYS A 107 24.90 -0.71 1.82
C LYS A 107 24.12 0.45 2.46
N THR A 108 24.09 0.49 3.79
CA THR A 108 23.31 1.47 4.56
C THR A 108 23.68 2.90 4.19
N PHE A 109 24.98 3.20 4.11
CA PHE A 109 25.45 4.54 3.74
C PHE A 109 24.98 4.95 2.34
N ASP A 110 25.17 4.10 1.34
CA ASP A 110 24.75 4.37 -0.04
C ASP A 110 23.23 4.54 -0.15
N ALA A 111 22.47 3.75 0.61
CA ALA A 111 21.03 3.86 0.65
C ALA A 111 20.56 5.18 1.28
N GLN A 112 21.24 5.67 2.32
CA GLN A 112 20.96 6.97 2.93
C GLN A 112 21.27 8.12 1.96
N VAL A 113 22.41 8.08 1.27
CA VAL A 113 22.76 9.08 0.25
C VAL A 113 21.68 9.13 -0.83
N ARG A 114 21.32 7.99 -1.42
CA ARG A 114 20.25 7.91 -2.43
C ARG A 114 18.89 8.40 -1.93
N ALA A 115 18.53 8.14 -0.68
CA ALA A 115 17.28 8.63 -0.09
C ALA A 115 17.29 10.17 -0.01
N THR A 116 18.40 10.77 0.41
CA THR A 116 18.56 12.21 0.49
C THR A 116 18.52 12.88 -0.89
N GLU A 117 19.24 12.36 -1.86
CA GLU A 117 19.26 12.88 -3.24
C GLU A 117 17.86 12.84 -3.88
N ARG A 118 17.15 11.72 -3.72
CA ARG A 118 15.76 11.60 -4.21
C ARG A 118 14.83 12.61 -3.57
N ARG A 119 14.96 12.85 -2.27
CA ARG A 119 14.17 13.85 -1.57
C ARG A 119 14.45 15.25 -2.11
N VAL A 120 15.72 15.63 -2.25
CA VAL A 120 16.12 16.93 -2.83
C VAL A 120 15.57 17.10 -4.25
N LYS A 121 15.77 16.09 -5.11
CA LYS A 121 15.22 16.11 -6.48
C LYS A 121 13.71 16.26 -6.51
N ARG A 122 12.98 15.54 -5.65
CA ARG A 122 11.52 15.64 -5.56
C ARG A 122 11.07 17.02 -5.12
N LEU A 123 11.73 17.61 -4.12
CA LEU A 123 11.39 18.94 -3.62
C LEU A 123 11.68 20.05 -4.65
N GLY A 124 12.68 19.85 -5.51
CA GLY A 124 13.04 20.78 -6.58
C GLY A 124 12.16 20.70 -7.84
N ASP A 125 11.18 19.77 -7.90
CA ASP A 125 10.34 19.56 -9.09
C ASP A 125 8.85 19.55 -8.71
N PRO A 126 8.20 20.73 -8.61
CA PRO A 126 6.79 20.85 -8.24
C PRO A 126 5.83 20.15 -9.22
N ASP A 127 6.14 20.16 -10.51
CA ASP A 127 5.29 19.55 -11.54
C ASP A 127 5.28 18.04 -11.38
N LYS A 128 6.44 17.44 -11.16
CA LYS A 128 6.55 16.02 -10.87
C LYS A 128 5.83 15.64 -9.59
N GLN A 129 5.90 16.45 -8.53
CA GLN A 129 5.12 16.23 -7.32
C GLN A 129 3.60 16.23 -7.61
N ALA A 130 3.13 17.15 -8.45
CA ALA A 130 1.72 17.22 -8.84
C ALA A 130 1.28 15.96 -9.62
N GLU A 131 2.12 15.46 -10.52
CA GLU A 131 1.87 14.20 -11.24
C GLU A 131 1.87 12.98 -10.32
N GLU A 132 2.83 12.89 -9.40
CA GLU A 132 2.88 11.83 -8.40
C GLU A 132 1.61 11.80 -7.54
N ARG A 133 1.10 12.98 -7.13
CA ARG A 133 -0.16 13.10 -6.38
C ARG A 133 -1.37 12.56 -7.14
N LYS A 134 -1.43 12.73 -8.46
CA LYS A 134 -2.53 12.20 -9.28
C LYS A 134 -2.55 10.67 -9.31
N LYS A 135 -1.40 10.05 -9.12
CA LYS A 135 -1.22 8.58 -9.10
C LYS A 135 -1.42 7.97 -7.71
N ASP A 136 -1.68 8.79 -6.68
CA ASP A 136 -1.90 8.30 -5.33
C ASP A 136 -3.10 7.38 -5.26
N LEU A 137 -2.88 6.20 -4.69
CA LEU A 137 -3.96 5.28 -4.40
C LEU A 137 -4.86 5.87 -3.31
N ARG A 138 -6.15 5.87 -3.57
CA ARG A 138 -7.16 6.35 -2.65
C ARG A 138 -7.84 5.18 -1.96
N LEU A 139 -8.02 5.29 -0.66
CA LEU A 139 -8.73 4.29 0.10
C LEU A 139 -10.22 4.28 -0.31
N PRO A 140 -10.78 3.14 -0.72
CA PRO A 140 -12.16 3.06 -1.21
C PRO A 140 -13.19 3.49 -0.17
N PHE A 141 -12.86 3.36 1.12
CA PHE A 141 -13.74 3.72 2.24
C PHE A 141 -13.75 5.22 2.57
N LEU A 142 -12.90 6.06 2.00
CA LEU A 142 -13.01 7.52 2.17
C LEU A 142 -14.37 8.02 1.68
N ALA A 143 -15.00 8.92 2.43
CA ALA A 143 -16.33 9.45 2.08
C ALA A 143 -16.39 10.02 0.64
N THR A 144 -15.31 10.67 0.20
CA THR A 144 -15.17 11.23 -1.17
C THR A 144 -15.01 10.16 -2.25
N GLU A 145 -14.55 8.95 -1.89
CA GLU A 145 -14.30 7.87 -2.83
C GLU A 145 -15.45 6.84 -2.84
N GLN A 146 -16.18 6.68 -1.75
CA GLN A 146 -17.31 5.72 -1.68
C GLN A 146 -18.27 5.78 -2.86
N PRO A 147 -18.69 6.96 -3.37
CA PRO A 147 -19.61 7.04 -4.51
C PRO A 147 -19.05 6.44 -5.80
N ARG A 148 -17.74 6.28 -5.91
CA ARG A 148 -17.03 5.72 -7.07
C ARG A 148 -16.92 4.20 -7.05
N TYR A 149 -17.35 3.56 -5.94
CA TYR A 149 -17.21 2.12 -5.73
C TYR A 149 -18.56 1.43 -5.59
N VAL A 150 -18.56 0.14 -5.86
CA VAL A 150 -19.61 -0.80 -5.47
C VAL A 150 -19.06 -1.60 -4.30
N PHE A 151 -19.84 -1.69 -3.23
CA PHE A 151 -19.52 -2.45 -2.03
C PHE A 151 -20.54 -3.57 -1.82
N GLY A 152 -20.11 -4.67 -1.21
CA GLY A 152 -20.99 -5.74 -0.81
C GLY A 152 -20.37 -6.64 0.23
N VAL A 153 -21.20 -7.20 1.10
CA VAL A 153 -20.79 -8.18 2.08
C VAL A 153 -20.48 -9.49 1.36
N LEU A 154 -19.28 -10.04 1.57
CA LEU A 154 -18.84 -11.30 0.99
C LEU A 154 -19.06 -12.46 1.95
N GLU A 155 -18.65 -12.27 3.19
CA GLU A 155 -18.74 -13.29 4.23
C GLU A 155 -18.67 -12.66 5.63
N ARG A 156 -19.03 -13.46 6.61
CA ARG A 156 -18.97 -13.13 8.04
C ARG A 156 -18.11 -14.18 8.73
N ASP A 157 -17.22 -13.75 9.62
CA ASP A 157 -16.36 -14.67 10.39
C ASP A 157 -17.26 -15.49 11.34
N ALA A 158 -17.29 -16.82 11.16
CA ALA A 158 -18.10 -17.72 11.99
C ALA A 158 -17.68 -17.71 13.47
N ALA A 159 -16.40 -17.53 13.75
CA ALA A 159 -15.87 -17.49 15.12
C ALA A 159 -16.00 -16.11 15.78
N ARG A 160 -16.13 -15.06 14.97
CA ARG A 160 -16.22 -13.65 15.41
C ARG A 160 -17.25 -12.90 14.56
N PRO A 161 -18.56 -13.05 14.88
CA PRO A 161 -19.64 -12.52 14.03
C PRO A 161 -19.61 -11.00 13.81
N SER A 162 -18.93 -10.23 14.67
CA SER A 162 -18.69 -8.79 14.44
C SER A 162 -17.74 -8.51 13.29
N ARG A 163 -17.00 -9.52 12.80
CA ARG A 163 -16.08 -9.38 11.69
C ARG A 163 -16.74 -9.75 10.38
N VAL A 164 -16.71 -8.81 9.46
CA VAL A 164 -17.35 -8.94 8.15
C VAL A 164 -16.32 -8.65 7.07
N ARG A 165 -16.34 -9.44 6.03
CA ARG A 165 -15.53 -9.19 4.83
C ARG A 165 -16.35 -8.42 3.82
N ILE A 166 -15.91 -7.23 3.48
CA ILE A 166 -16.54 -6.35 2.51
C ILE A 166 -15.70 -6.35 1.23
N GLY A 167 -16.32 -6.70 0.11
CA GLY A 167 -15.77 -6.54 -1.22
C GLY A 167 -15.94 -5.10 -1.72
N PHE A 168 -15.00 -4.62 -2.50
CA PHE A 168 -15.08 -3.32 -3.15
C PHE A 168 -14.51 -3.39 -4.58
N THR A 169 -15.23 -2.76 -5.50
CA THR A 169 -14.83 -2.67 -6.92
C THR A 169 -15.15 -1.27 -7.43
N PRO A 170 -14.24 -0.56 -8.09
CA PRO A 170 -14.55 0.74 -8.65
C PRO A 170 -15.54 0.61 -9.81
N LYS A 171 -16.48 1.54 -9.91
CA LYS A 171 -17.45 1.62 -11.01
C LYS A 171 -16.78 1.85 -12.35
N VAL A 172 -15.66 2.59 -12.34
CA VAL A 172 -14.82 2.86 -13.52
C VAL A 172 -13.39 2.46 -13.18
N PRO A 173 -12.79 1.48 -13.88
CA PRO A 173 -11.40 1.10 -13.68
C PRO A 173 -10.43 2.24 -13.99
N ALA A 174 -9.44 2.46 -13.11
CA ALA A 174 -8.39 3.46 -13.26
C ALA A 174 -7.09 2.97 -12.60
N GLU A 175 -5.94 3.51 -13.01
CA GLU A 175 -4.63 3.13 -12.47
C GLU A 175 -4.45 3.48 -10.98
N ASN A 176 -5.16 4.51 -10.49
CA ASN A 176 -5.17 4.90 -9.09
C ASN A 176 -6.35 4.33 -8.28
N ALA A 177 -7.20 3.52 -8.91
CA ALA A 177 -8.30 2.83 -8.26
C ALA A 177 -7.95 1.37 -7.97
N ILE A 178 -8.40 0.85 -6.85
CA ILE A 178 -8.13 -0.51 -6.40
C ILE A 178 -9.40 -1.33 -6.31
N LYS A 179 -9.28 -2.65 -6.48
CA LYS A 179 -10.36 -3.63 -6.26
C LYS A 179 -9.88 -4.69 -5.28
N GLY A 180 -10.79 -5.23 -4.48
CA GLY A 180 -10.40 -6.24 -3.50
C GLY A 180 -11.40 -6.43 -2.38
N SER A 181 -10.93 -6.73 -1.19
CA SER A 181 -11.76 -6.90 -0.01
C SER A 181 -11.07 -6.43 1.27
N ALA A 182 -11.87 -6.12 2.28
CA ALA A 182 -11.41 -5.75 3.60
C ALA A 182 -12.15 -6.56 4.67
N TRP A 183 -11.44 -7.04 5.66
CA TRP A 183 -12.03 -7.45 6.92
C TRP A 183 -12.24 -6.21 7.77
N VAL A 184 -13.45 -6.05 8.27
CA VAL A 184 -13.83 -4.93 9.13
C VAL A 184 -14.46 -5.44 10.41
N ASP A 185 -14.35 -4.69 11.49
CA ASP A 185 -15.13 -4.91 12.71
C ASP A 185 -16.34 -3.97 12.68
N GLU A 186 -17.54 -4.56 12.71
CA GLU A 186 -18.81 -3.80 12.69
C GLU A 186 -19.03 -2.99 13.97
N GLY A 187 -18.57 -3.50 15.12
CA GLY A 187 -18.73 -2.84 16.41
C GLY A 187 -17.81 -1.61 16.52
N GLU A 188 -16.55 -1.79 16.22
CA GLU A 188 -15.53 -0.71 16.23
C GLU A 188 -15.62 0.17 14.98
N ARG A 189 -16.25 -0.33 13.90
CA ARG A 189 -16.33 0.34 12.58
C ARG A 189 -14.95 0.66 12.01
N GLU A 190 -14.03 -0.27 12.16
CA GLU A 190 -12.64 -0.13 11.74
C GLU A 190 -12.25 -1.22 10.74
N VAL A 191 -11.35 -0.87 9.82
CA VAL A 191 -10.70 -1.84 8.93
C VAL A 191 -9.64 -2.59 9.72
N LEU A 192 -9.71 -3.93 9.71
CA LEU A 192 -8.74 -4.82 10.34
C LEU A 192 -7.65 -5.24 9.36
N SER A 193 -8.05 -5.51 8.12
CA SER A 193 -7.11 -5.80 7.04
C SER A 193 -7.71 -5.44 5.69
N LEU A 194 -6.84 -5.17 4.72
CA LEU A 194 -7.18 -4.80 3.36
C LEU A 194 -6.35 -5.63 2.40
N GLY A 195 -7.00 -6.38 1.50
CA GLY A 195 -6.36 -7.06 0.38
C GLY A 195 -6.83 -6.45 -0.93
N PHE A 196 -5.90 -6.05 -1.80
CA PHE A 196 -6.28 -5.41 -3.05
C PHE A 196 -5.30 -5.61 -4.19
N SER A 197 -5.79 -5.38 -5.39
CA SER A 197 -5.01 -5.21 -6.63
C SER A 197 -5.43 -3.91 -7.32
N PHE A 198 -4.66 -3.47 -8.31
CA PHE A 198 -5.09 -2.36 -9.16
C PHE A 198 -6.34 -2.75 -9.95
N SER A 199 -7.26 -1.83 -10.13
CA SER A 199 -8.44 -2.06 -10.99
C SER A 199 -8.05 -2.05 -12.47
N LYS A 200 -7.04 -1.26 -12.81
CA LYS A 200 -6.33 -1.24 -14.10
C LYS A 200 -4.85 -1.25 -13.78
N ASN A 201 -4.14 -2.27 -14.22
CA ASN A 201 -2.71 -2.35 -13.98
C ASN A 201 -1.99 -1.21 -14.71
N PRO A 202 -0.99 -0.58 -14.07
CA PRO A 202 -0.06 0.29 -14.77
C PRO A 202 0.64 -0.45 -15.90
N THR A 203 1.11 0.30 -16.89
CA THR A 203 1.90 -0.25 -17.99
C THR A 203 3.05 -1.09 -17.43
N PHE A 204 3.27 -2.31 -17.98
CA PHE A 204 4.32 -3.27 -17.60
C PHE A 204 4.10 -4.05 -16.31
N VAL A 205 2.98 -3.85 -15.65
CA VAL A 205 2.57 -4.62 -14.48
C VAL A 205 1.51 -5.63 -14.90
N ASP A 206 1.83 -6.92 -14.83
CA ASP A 206 0.87 -7.99 -15.16
C ASP A 206 -0.06 -8.23 -13.97
N HIS A 207 0.49 -8.25 -12.76
CA HIS A 207 -0.23 -8.53 -11.54
C HIS A 207 0.43 -7.86 -10.35
N VAL A 208 -0.38 -7.30 -9.45
CA VAL A 208 0.05 -6.89 -8.10
C VAL A 208 -1.05 -7.23 -7.12
N GLU A 209 -0.71 -7.93 -6.07
CA GLU A 209 -1.55 -8.14 -4.89
C GLU A 209 -0.87 -7.49 -3.69
N VAL A 210 -1.62 -6.69 -2.95
CA VAL A 210 -1.16 -6.02 -1.73
C VAL A 210 -2.08 -6.40 -0.59
N LYS A 211 -1.48 -6.72 0.58
CA LYS A 211 -2.21 -6.96 1.83
C LYS A 211 -1.68 -6.01 2.89
N VAL A 212 -2.59 -5.38 3.61
CA VAL A 212 -2.30 -4.48 4.73
C VAL A 212 -3.08 -4.94 5.95
N THR A 213 -2.42 -5.09 7.09
CA THR A 213 -3.06 -5.37 8.39
C THR A 213 -3.01 -4.12 9.24
N PHE A 214 -4.13 -3.77 9.87
CA PHE A 214 -4.28 -2.64 10.78
C PHE A 214 -4.34 -3.17 12.21
N GLY A 215 -3.20 -3.25 12.88
CA GLY A 215 -3.09 -3.84 14.23
C GLY A 215 -2.37 -2.95 15.23
N LEU A 216 -1.84 -1.81 14.80
CA LEU A 216 -1.01 -0.95 15.63
C LEU A 216 -1.88 0.15 16.27
N PRO A 217 -2.11 0.13 17.60
CA PRO A 217 -2.89 1.16 18.26
C PRO A 217 -2.15 2.51 18.24
N THR A 218 -2.88 3.57 17.97
CA THR A 218 -2.37 4.95 17.99
C THR A 218 -3.46 5.89 18.54
N GLU A 219 -3.11 7.14 18.83
CA GLU A 219 -4.07 8.17 19.23
C GLU A 219 -5.14 8.45 18.15
N LEU A 220 -4.84 8.14 16.89
CA LEU A 220 -5.76 8.31 15.75
C LEU A 220 -6.50 7.02 15.37
N GLY A 221 -6.48 5.99 16.22
CA GLY A 221 -7.06 4.68 15.94
C GLY A 221 -6.03 3.67 15.45
N ARG A 222 -6.49 2.59 14.79
CA ARG A 222 -5.60 1.53 14.32
C ARG A 222 -4.81 1.97 13.08
N ALA A 223 -3.48 1.90 13.19
CA ALA A 223 -2.55 2.11 12.09
C ALA A 223 -2.21 0.80 11.37
N PRO A 224 -1.71 0.88 10.13
CA PRO A 224 -1.04 -0.24 9.49
C PRO A 224 0.10 -0.77 10.36
N SER A 225 0.12 -2.10 10.58
CA SER A 225 1.14 -2.80 11.34
C SER A 225 1.99 -3.70 10.45
N GLN A 226 1.37 -4.31 9.44
CA GLN A 226 2.03 -5.18 8.49
C GLN A 226 1.56 -4.88 7.08
N LEU A 227 2.45 -5.12 6.15
CA LEU A 227 2.21 -4.98 4.73
C LEU A 227 2.94 -6.10 4.00
N SER A 228 2.29 -6.70 3.01
CA SER A 228 2.94 -7.60 2.07
C SER A 228 2.46 -7.31 0.65
N PHE A 229 3.29 -7.63 -0.32
CA PHE A 229 2.90 -7.58 -1.71
C PHE A 229 3.55 -8.72 -2.51
N ASP A 230 2.86 -9.13 -3.56
CA ASP A 230 3.38 -9.98 -4.63
C ASP A 230 3.09 -9.25 -5.95
N GLY A 231 4.10 -9.11 -6.79
CA GLY A 231 3.98 -8.37 -8.04
C GLY A 231 4.77 -9.00 -9.17
N ARG A 232 4.13 -9.10 -10.32
CA ARG A 232 4.73 -9.61 -11.56
C ARG A 232 4.58 -8.59 -12.66
N GLY A 233 5.59 -8.50 -13.48
CA GLY A 233 5.57 -7.61 -14.63
C GLY A 233 6.81 -7.80 -15.47
N GLY A 234 6.85 -7.13 -16.62
CA GLY A 234 8.01 -7.23 -17.47
C GLY A 234 7.89 -6.51 -18.79
N PHE A 235 8.97 -6.50 -19.54
CA PHE A 235 9.06 -5.90 -20.87
C PHE A 235 9.70 -6.86 -21.85
N LEU A 236 9.06 -7.06 -22.98
CA LEU A 236 9.51 -8.01 -24.01
C LEU A 236 9.76 -9.40 -23.39
N PHE A 237 11.03 -9.81 -23.34
CA PHE A 237 11.44 -11.13 -22.85
C PHE A 237 11.89 -11.13 -21.39
N ILE A 238 11.95 -9.97 -20.71
CA ILE A 238 12.39 -9.84 -19.34
C ILE A 238 11.16 -9.84 -18.43
N ARG A 239 10.91 -10.95 -17.75
CA ARG A 239 9.89 -11.07 -16.72
C ARG A 239 10.53 -10.91 -15.34
N LYS A 240 9.90 -10.13 -14.48
CA LYS A 240 10.31 -9.95 -13.08
C LYS A 240 9.15 -10.30 -12.16
N HIS A 241 9.46 -11.04 -11.11
CA HIS A 241 8.55 -11.35 -10.04
C HIS A 241 9.17 -10.85 -8.73
N TYR A 242 8.44 -10.02 -8.02
CA TYR A 242 8.87 -9.47 -6.73
C TYR A 242 7.89 -9.85 -5.65
N ARG A 243 8.42 -10.22 -4.50
CA ARG A 243 7.66 -10.42 -3.28
C ARG A 243 8.28 -9.57 -2.18
N GLY A 244 7.44 -8.94 -1.38
CA GLY A 244 7.92 -8.13 -0.26
C GLY A 244 6.99 -8.17 0.93
N SER A 245 7.57 -7.88 2.09
CA SER A 245 6.86 -7.70 3.34
C SER A 245 7.47 -6.56 4.14
N ALA A 246 6.68 -5.92 4.97
CA ALA A 246 7.16 -4.91 5.90
C ALA A 246 6.34 -4.96 7.19
N THR A 247 7.03 -4.70 8.31
CA THR A 247 6.44 -4.48 9.62
C THR A 247 6.62 -3.01 9.99
N ILE A 248 5.57 -2.40 10.49
CA ILE A 248 5.55 -1.02 10.95
C ILE A 248 5.52 -1.04 12.48
N THR A 249 6.40 -0.28 13.10
CA THR A 249 6.55 -0.18 14.56
C THR A 249 6.78 1.26 14.98
N GLU A 250 6.76 1.50 16.30
CA GLU A 250 7.04 2.80 16.91
C GLU A 250 6.26 3.97 16.27
N PRO A 251 4.92 3.84 16.15
CA PRO A 251 4.13 4.95 15.64
C PRO A 251 4.13 6.10 16.62
N SER A 252 4.22 7.30 16.11
CA SER A 252 4.01 8.52 16.89
C SER A 252 3.35 9.57 16.02
N VAL A 253 2.53 10.43 16.59
CA VAL A 253 1.94 11.57 15.89
C VAL A 253 2.86 12.76 16.11
N VAL A 254 3.23 13.45 15.04
CA VAL A 254 4.12 14.61 15.05
C VAL A 254 3.31 15.81 14.57
N PHE A 255 3.32 16.91 15.36
CA PHE A 255 2.60 18.19 15.15
C PHE A 255 1.19 18.14 14.57
#